data_aa858bfcdeba00d2a67b7f7545ddd8f3
#
_entry.id   aa858bfcdeba00d2a67b7f7545ddd8f3
#
_cell.length_a   1.000
_cell.length_b   1.000
_cell.length_c   1.000
_cell.angle_alpha   90.00
_cell.angle_beta   90.00
_cell.angle_gamma   90.00
#
_symmetry.space_group_name_H-M   'P 1'
#
loop_
_entity.id
_entity.type
_entity.pdbx_description
1 polymer ?
#
loop_
_entity_poly.entity_id
_entity_poly.type
_entity_poly.pdbx_seq_one_letter_code
_entity_poly.pdbx_strand_id
1 'polypeptide(L)'
;MQEEKEIFYFYCIQRNERIKIAEYYSEKEMETNFAIAIKGFFSEGIDYSGLEKIEGVVKLSDVNEIMKLHIGESYYSIMNPQKLKINLEGKGSNKYNIYLLGPNGECEYIEENEEAPFVFERFYNEAVYLKVILERVRGYEAIFEETLSEKEIYDIIK
;
A
#
# COMPACT_ATOMS: atom_id res chain seq x y z
N MET A 1 5.69 17.29 -35.83
CA MET A 1 6.13 15.91 -35.57
C MET A 1 5.46 15.50 -34.25
N GLN A 2 4.54 14.56 -34.27
CA GLN A 2 4.04 13.95 -33.04
C GLN A 2 5.14 12.97 -32.59
N GLU A 3 5.71 13.18 -31.40
CA GLU A 3 6.53 12.17 -30.75
C GLU A 3 5.62 10.96 -30.49
N GLU A 4 5.93 9.83 -31.10
CA GLU A 4 5.31 8.57 -30.71
C GLU A 4 5.76 8.28 -29.27
N LYS A 5 4.84 8.29 -28.32
CA LYS A 5 5.13 7.87 -26.96
C LYS A 5 5.35 6.36 -26.98
N GLU A 6 6.53 5.94 -26.58
CA GLU A 6 6.78 4.52 -26.32
C GLU A 6 5.91 4.06 -25.14
N ILE A 7 5.28 2.90 -25.31
CA ILE A 7 4.45 2.28 -24.28
C ILE A 7 5.09 0.95 -23.91
N PHE A 8 5.38 0.77 -22.63
CA PHE A 8 5.97 -0.43 -22.07
C PHE A 8 4.90 -1.27 -21.40
N TYR A 9 4.92 -2.58 -21.66
CA TYR A 9 3.93 -3.51 -21.12
C TYR A 9 4.59 -4.53 -20.20
N PHE A 10 4.04 -4.70 -19.00
CA PHE A 10 4.43 -5.75 -18.09
C PHE A 10 3.46 -6.93 -18.19
N TYR A 11 4.01 -8.12 -18.35
CA TYR A 11 3.22 -9.34 -18.51
C TYR A 11 3.63 -10.41 -17.52
N CYS A 12 2.64 -11.15 -17.00
CA CYS A 12 2.85 -12.43 -16.34
C CYS A 12 2.58 -13.57 -17.34
N ILE A 13 3.39 -14.61 -17.30
CA ILE A 13 3.12 -15.84 -18.04
C ILE A 13 2.64 -16.89 -17.04
N GLN A 14 1.36 -17.25 -17.13
CA GLN A 14 0.76 -18.25 -16.28
C GLN A 14 0.04 -19.29 -17.15
N ARG A 15 0.36 -20.59 -16.94
CA ARG A 15 -0.24 -21.70 -17.70
C ARG A 15 -0.16 -21.55 -19.23
N ASN A 16 0.97 -21.02 -19.75
CA ASN A 16 1.21 -20.66 -21.14
C ASN A 16 0.33 -19.52 -21.70
N GLU A 17 -0.39 -18.80 -20.86
CA GLU A 17 -1.11 -17.60 -21.25
C GLU A 17 -0.33 -16.35 -20.84
N ARG A 18 -0.34 -15.33 -21.72
CA ARG A 18 0.29 -14.04 -21.49
C ARG A 18 -0.76 -13.07 -20.97
N ILE A 19 -0.68 -12.73 -19.68
CA ILE A 19 -1.62 -11.84 -19.01
C ILE A 19 -0.93 -10.49 -18.84
N LYS A 20 -1.51 -9.42 -19.42
CA LYS A 20 -1.02 -8.05 -19.22
C LYS A 20 -1.34 -7.63 -17.78
N ILE A 21 -0.31 -7.21 -17.05
CA ILE A 21 -0.42 -6.77 -15.65
C ILE A 21 -0.46 -5.24 -15.58
N ALA A 22 0.46 -4.58 -16.31
CA ALA A 22 0.58 -3.13 -16.25
C ALA A 22 1.04 -2.54 -17.58
N GLU A 23 0.89 -1.22 -17.69
CA GLU A 23 1.27 -0.40 -18.83
C GLU A 23 1.97 0.85 -18.30
N TYR A 24 3.15 1.17 -18.84
CA TYR A 24 3.97 2.29 -18.43
C TYR A 24 4.27 3.19 -19.63
N TYR A 25 4.39 4.48 -19.36
CA TYR A 25 4.59 5.51 -20.40
C TYR A 25 6.00 6.11 -20.36
N SER A 26 6.88 5.57 -19.52
CA SER A 26 8.32 5.86 -19.52
C SER A 26 9.12 4.61 -19.15
N GLU A 27 10.32 4.50 -19.71
CA GLU A 27 11.27 3.42 -19.41
C GLU A 27 11.62 3.39 -17.91
N LYS A 28 11.91 4.55 -17.32
CA LYS A 28 12.22 4.66 -15.90
C LYS A 28 11.10 4.14 -15.00
N GLU A 29 9.85 4.50 -15.28
CA GLU A 29 8.69 4.03 -14.53
C GLU A 29 8.55 2.51 -14.63
N MET A 30 8.71 1.96 -15.82
CA MET A 30 8.68 0.51 -16.06
C MET A 30 9.80 -0.20 -15.31
N GLU A 31 11.05 0.26 -15.41
CA GLU A 31 12.20 -0.35 -14.73
C GLU A 31 12.07 -0.32 -13.22
N THR A 32 11.64 0.82 -12.65
CA THR A 32 11.41 0.98 -11.20
C THR A 32 10.37 -0.01 -10.70
N ASN A 33 9.20 -0.05 -11.34
CA ASN A 33 8.12 -0.95 -10.93
C ASN A 33 8.49 -2.43 -11.11
N PHE A 34 9.22 -2.76 -12.18
CA PHE A 34 9.72 -4.11 -12.42
C PHE A 34 10.72 -4.55 -11.34
N ALA A 35 11.68 -3.70 -10.97
CA ALA A 35 12.65 -4.00 -9.94
C ALA A 35 11.99 -4.20 -8.56
N ILE A 36 10.99 -3.38 -8.21
CA ILE A 36 10.21 -3.51 -6.98
C ILE A 36 9.40 -4.80 -6.98
N ALA A 37 8.76 -5.15 -8.10
CA ALA A 37 8.01 -6.38 -8.25
C ALA A 37 8.89 -7.61 -8.11
N ILE A 38 10.03 -7.66 -8.82
CA ILE A 38 10.99 -8.78 -8.72
C ILE A 38 11.48 -8.95 -7.29
N LYS A 39 11.83 -7.88 -6.60
CA LYS A 39 12.26 -7.96 -5.20
C LYS A 39 11.17 -8.59 -4.32
N GLY A 40 9.91 -8.37 -4.65
CA GLY A 40 8.80 -9.01 -3.97
C GLY A 40 8.78 -10.54 -4.07
N PHE A 41 9.25 -11.12 -5.16
CA PHE A 41 9.35 -12.58 -5.31
C PHE A 41 10.45 -13.21 -4.45
N PHE A 42 11.47 -12.44 -4.06
CA PHE A 42 12.61 -12.92 -3.28
C PHE A 42 12.58 -12.43 -1.82
N SER A 43 11.57 -11.66 -1.41
CA SER A 43 11.40 -11.24 -0.02
C SER A 43 10.75 -12.35 0.80
N GLU A 44 11.03 -12.34 2.11
CA GLU A 44 10.33 -13.19 3.07
C GLU A 44 8.82 -12.96 3.00
N GLY A 45 8.03 -13.98 3.33
CA GLY A 45 6.57 -13.92 3.30
C GLY A 45 6.02 -12.80 4.18
N ILE A 46 4.83 -12.34 3.85
CA ILE A 46 4.14 -11.28 4.62
C ILE A 46 3.81 -11.83 6.01
N ASP A 47 4.22 -11.09 7.05
CA ASP A 47 3.88 -11.42 8.43
C ASP A 47 2.47 -10.94 8.79
N TYR A 48 1.56 -11.88 8.89
CA TYR A 48 0.18 -11.66 9.33
C TYR A 48 -0.06 -12.04 10.80
N SER A 49 0.99 -12.15 11.61
CA SER A 49 0.88 -12.61 13.02
C SER A 49 -0.06 -11.76 13.90
N GLY A 50 -0.30 -10.51 13.53
CA GLY A 50 -1.25 -9.64 14.21
C GLY A 50 -2.70 -9.81 13.75
N LEU A 51 -2.99 -10.50 12.64
CA LEU A 51 -4.34 -10.63 12.10
C LEU A 51 -5.27 -11.37 13.09
N GLU A 52 -4.81 -12.47 13.67
CA GLU A 52 -5.60 -13.23 14.66
C GLU A 52 -5.91 -12.41 15.92
N LYS A 53 -5.09 -11.39 16.22
CA LYS A 53 -5.28 -10.51 17.39
C LYS A 53 -6.26 -9.39 17.14
N ILE A 54 -6.40 -8.94 15.89
CA ILE A 54 -7.32 -7.87 15.52
C ILE A 54 -8.71 -8.40 15.18
N GLU A 55 -8.82 -9.69 14.88
CA GLU A 55 -10.10 -10.35 14.59
C GLU A 55 -11.07 -10.16 15.76
N GLY A 56 -12.27 -9.64 15.47
CA GLY A 56 -13.32 -9.38 16.46
C GLY A 56 -13.07 -8.22 17.42
N VAL A 57 -11.98 -7.47 17.28
CA VAL A 57 -11.71 -6.27 18.10
C VAL A 57 -12.72 -5.17 17.78
N VAL A 58 -13.33 -4.61 18.83
CA VAL A 58 -14.36 -3.55 18.69
C VAL A 58 -13.93 -2.20 19.25
N LYS A 59 -12.83 -2.15 20.02
CA LYS A 59 -12.34 -0.91 20.62
C LYS A 59 -11.16 -0.35 19.85
N LEU A 60 -11.25 0.91 19.48
CA LEU A 60 -10.20 1.61 18.72
C LEU A 60 -8.86 1.68 19.47
N SER A 61 -8.88 1.73 20.81
CA SER A 61 -7.65 1.67 21.62
C SER A 61 -6.86 0.39 21.39
N ASP A 62 -7.56 -0.75 21.37
CA ASP A 62 -6.97 -2.08 21.22
C ASP A 62 -6.42 -2.25 19.79
N VAL A 63 -7.16 -1.73 18.79
CA VAL A 63 -6.67 -1.63 17.41
C VAL A 63 -5.32 -0.90 17.36
N ASN A 64 -5.23 0.27 18.00
CA ASN A 64 -4.01 1.07 17.97
C ASN A 64 -2.81 0.34 18.62
N GLU A 65 -3.02 -0.38 19.71
CA GLU A 65 -1.97 -1.17 20.36
C GLU A 65 -1.48 -2.31 19.45
N ILE A 66 -2.39 -3.05 18.83
CA ILE A 66 -2.05 -4.14 17.89
C ILE A 66 -1.30 -3.60 16.67
N MET A 67 -1.82 -2.54 16.07
CA MET A 67 -1.19 -1.89 14.92
C MET A 67 0.23 -1.41 15.23
N LYS A 68 0.41 -0.79 16.40
CA LYS A 68 1.73 -0.31 16.83
C LYS A 68 2.72 -1.44 17.02
N LEU A 69 2.29 -2.56 17.61
CA LEU A 69 3.14 -3.70 17.89
C LEU A 69 3.55 -4.46 16.61
N HIS A 70 2.61 -4.67 15.68
CA HIS A 70 2.83 -5.56 14.53
C HIS A 70 3.17 -4.83 13.22
N ILE A 71 2.67 -3.60 13.05
CA ILE A 71 2.84 -2.83 11.82
C ILE A 71 3.90 -1.74 11.98
N GLY A 72 3.73 -0.90 13.01
CA GLY A 72 4.53 0.30 13.24
C GLY A 72 3.87 1.57 12.71
N GLU A 73 4.01 2.66 13.46
CA GLU A 73 3.33 3.95 13.23
C GLU A 73 3.75 4.66 11.91
N SER A 74 4.76 4.14 11.21
CA SER A 74 5.19 4.68 9.91
C SER A 74 4.22 4.39 8.76
N TYR A 75 3.34 3.39 8.90
CA TYR A 75 2.54 2.87 7.80
C TYR A 75 1.04 3.18 7.91
N TYR A 76 0.59 3.60 9.07
CA TYR A 76 -0.82 3.91 9.31
C TYR A 76 -1.02 5.17 10.15
N SER A 77 -2.24 5.67 10.16
CA SER A 77 -2.67 6.73 11.07
C SER A 77 -4.13 6.54 11.47
N ILE A 78 -4.43 6.78 12.75
CA ILE A 78 -5.77 6.66 13.31
C ILE A 78 -6.24 8.06 13.73
N MET A 79 -7.40 8.51 13.21
CA MET A 79 -8.07 9.77 13.53
C MET A 79 -7.24 11.05 13.26
N ASN A 80 -6.06 10.93 12.67
CA ASN A 80 -5.19 12.05 12.32
C ASN A 80 -4.57 11.82 10.92
N PRO A 81 -5.21 12.25 9.84
CA PRO A 81 -4.79 11.96 8.49
C PRO A 81 -3.33 12.32 8.19
N GLN A 82 -2.58 11.37 7.65
CA GLN A 82 -1.19 11.54 7.24
C GLN A 82 -0.95 11.02 5.83
N LYS A 83 -0.13 11.77 5.08
CA LYS A 83 0.25 11.43 3.69
C LYS A 83 1.02 10.11 3.63
N LEU A 84 0.83 9.39 2.53
CA LEU A 84 1.48 8.12 2.22
C LEU A 84 1.31 7.06 3.32
N LYS A 85 0.19 7.13 4.04
CA LYS A 85 -0.21 6.16 5.05
C LYS A 85 -1.65 5.69 4.80
N ILE A 86 -1.95 4.50 5.29
CA ILE A 86 -3.33 4.05 5.41
C ILE A 86 -3.95 4.77 6.60
N ASN A 87 -5.01 5.52 6.35
CA ASN A 87 -5.70 6.33 7.35
C ASN A 87 -7.02 5.70 7.75
N LEU A 88 -7.31 5.67 9.05
CA LEU A 88 -8.61 5.29 9.61
C LEU A 88 -9.28 6.53 10.21
N GLU A 89 -10.45 6.88 9.70
CA GLU A 89 -11.22 8.04 10.12
C GLU A 89 -12.61 7.64 10.62
N GLY A 90 -12.98 8.04 11.84
CA GLY A 90 -14.31 7.79 12.39
C GLY A 90 -15.39 8.69 11.76
N LYS A 91 -16.53 8.08 11.44
CA LYS A 91 -17.72 8.77 10.89
C LYS A 91 -18.90 8.82 11.87
N GLY A 92 -18.66 8.42 13.12
CA GLY A 92 -19.69 8.28 14.15
C GLY A 92 -20.45 6.95 14.06
N SER A 93 -21.22 6.62 15.10
CA SER A 93 -22.04 5.39 15.15
C SER A 93 -21.27 4.09 14.85
N ASN A 94 -20.01 3.99 15.32
CA ASN A 94 -19.13 2.85 15.11
C ASN A 94 -18.80 2.58 13.62
N LYS A 95 -18.85 3.62 12.79
CA LYS A 95 -18.51 3.58 11.36
C LYS A 95 -17.23 4.32 11.09
N TYR A 96 -16.46 3.80 10.12
CA TYR A 96 -15.15 4.33 9.77
C TYR A 96 -14.94 4.32 8.26
N ASN A 97 -14.06 5.20 7.82
CA ASN A 97 -13.47 5.16 6.48
C ASN A 97 -12.02 4.71 6.55
N ILE A 98 -11.58 3.96 5.54
CA ILE A 98 -10.18 3.66 5.29
C ILE A 98 -9.80 4.30 3.96
N TYR A 99 -8.68 5.01 3.95
CA TYR A 99 -8.17 5.62 2.72
C TYR A 99 -6.66 5.81 2.73
N LEU A 100 -6.07 5.85 1.54
CA LEU A 100 -4.71 6.32 1.30
C LEU A 100 -4.74 7.82 1.03
N LEU A 101 -3.90 8.60 1.71
CA LEU A 101 -3.76 10.04 1.47
C LEU A 101 -2.50 10.30 0.64
N GLY A 102 -2.69 10.84 -0.55
CA GLY A 102 -1.62 11.20 -1.47
C GLY A 102 -0.85 12.44 -1.06
N PRO A 103 0.29 12.71 -1.73
CA PRO A 103 1.20 13.81 -1.39
C PRO A 103 0.59 15.19 -1.58
N ASN A 104 -0.36 15.37 -2.51
CA ASN A 104 -1.03 16.64 -2.77
C ASN A 104 -2.42 16.72 -2.09
N GLY A 105 -2.76 15.74 -1.25
CA GLY A 105 -4.04 15.69 -0.55
C GLY A 105 -5.13 14.89 -1.26
N GLU A 106 -4.77 14.11 -2.27
CA GLU A 106 -5.68 13.16 -2.91
C GLU A 106 -6.09 12.09 -1.91
N CYS A 107 -7.39 11.80 -1.81
CA CYS A 107 -7.91 10.71 -0.99
C CYS A 107 -8.36 9.56 -1.90
N GLU A 108 -7.71 8.42 -1.76
CA GLU A 108 -8.15 7.18 -2.41
C GLU A 108 -8.84 6.31 -1.35
N TYR A 109 -10.16 6.27 -1.42
CA TYR A 109 -10.96 5.50 -0.47
C TYR A 109 -10.88 4.01 -0.77
N ILE A 110 -10.55 3.23 0.26
CA ILE A 110 -10.48 1.76 0.24
C ILE A 110 -11.79 1.20 0.78
N GLU A 111 -12.28 1.78 1.89
CA GLU A 111 -13.57 1.45 2.48
C GLU A 111 -14.26 2.72 2.98
N GLU A 112 -15.59 2.80 2.80
CA GLU A 112 -16.39 3.93 3.27
C GLU A 112 -17.56 3.47 4.15
N ASN A 113 -17.71 4.10 5.31
CA ASN A 113 -18.81 3.87 6.25
C ASN A 113 -18.95 2.41 6.73
N GLU A 114 -17.84 1.67 6.76
CA GLU A 114 -17.81 0.29 7.22
C GLU A 114 -17.82 0.21 8.75
N GLU A 115 -18.40 -0.86 9.30
CA GLU A 115 -18.60 -1.04 10.75
C GLU A 115 -17.49 -1.88 11.38
N ALA A 116 -17.16 -1.56 12.64
CA ALA A 116 -16.35 -2.45 13.46
C ALA A 116 -17.10 -3.77 13.77
N PRO A 117 -16.42 -4.92 13.87
CA PRO A 117 -14.96 -5.09 13.81
C PRO A 117 -14.35 -5.18 12.40
N PHE A 118 -15.14 -5.46 11.37
CA PHE A 118 -14.66 -5.75 10.01
C PHE A 118 -13.75 -4.68 9.42
N VAL A 119 -14.07 -3.39 9.65
CA VAL A 119 -13.23 -2.30 9.17
C VAL A 119 -11.82 -2.35 9.77
N PHE A 120 -11.66 -2.84 11.00
CA PHE A 120 -10.35 -2.91 11.66
C PHE A 120 -9.48 -4.03 11.11
N GLU A 121 -10.07 -5.16 10.74
CA GLU A 121 -9.38 -6.25 10.04
C GLU A 121 -8.92 -5.78 8.65
N ARG A 122 -9.80 -5.08 7.92
CA ARG A 122 -9.45 -4.49 6.62
C ARG A 122 -8.33 -3.47 6.76
N PHE A 123 -8.42 -2.57 7.74
CA PHE A 123 -7.40 -1.56 8.02
C PHE A 123 -6.02 -2.18 8.32
N TYR A 124 -6.00 -3.26 9.12
CA TYR A 124 -4.78 -4.01 9.39
C TYR A 124 -4.17 -4.56 8.10
N ASN A 125 -4.95 -5.25 7.29
CA ASN A 125 -4.49 -5.86 6.04
C ASN A 125 -3.90 -4.82 5.07
N GLU A 126 -4.56 -3.68 4.91
CA GLU A 126 -4.08 -2.60 4.04
C GLU A 126 -2.77 -1.98 4.57
N ALA A 127 -2.65 -1.82 5.88
CA ALA A 127 -1.42 -1.30 6.47
C ALA A 127 -0.25 -2.30 6.37
N VAL A 128 -0.50 -3.62 6.48
CA VAL A 128 0.50 -4.67 6.18
C VAL A 128 0.93 -4.60 4.73
N TYR A 129 -0.03 -4.48 3.81
CA TYR A 129 0.27 -4.38 2.38
C TYR A 129 1.14 -3.15 2.07
N LEU A 130 0.76 -1.99 2.59
CA LEU A 130 1.56 -0.76 2.45
C LEU A 130 2.97 -0.92 3.02
N LYS A 131 3.11 -1.52 4.21
CA LYS A 131 4.41 -1.80 4.83
C LYS A 131 5.31 -2.60 3.89
N VAL A 132 4.79 -3.69 3.34
CA VAL A 132 5.54 -4.56 2.42
C VAL A 132 6.00 -3.80 1.18
N ILE A 133 5.12 -2.99 0.58
CA ILE A 133 5.49 -2.20 -0.62
C ILE A 133 6.57 -1.18 -0.27
N LEU A 134 6.39 -0.41 0.80
CA LEU A 134 7.37 0.62 1.19
C LEU A 134 8.72 0.04 1.60
N GLU A 135 8.75 -1.16 2.18
CA GLU A 135 10.02 -1.87 2.46
C GLU A 135 10.71 -2.30 1.16
N ARG A 136 9.96 -2.69 0.14
CA ARG A 136 10.48 -2.98 -1.21
C ARG A 136 11.02 -1.73 -1.90
N VAL A 137 10.30 -0.61 -1.80
CA VAL A 137 10.74 0.69 -2.31
C VAL A 137 12.07 1.09 -1.68
N ARG A 138 12.18 1.06 -0.35
CA ARG A 138 13.44 1.34 0.36
C ARG A 138 14.58 0.43 -0.08
N GLY A 139 14.27 -0.82 -0.34
CA GLY A 139 15.26 -1.74 -0.85
C GLY A 139 15.70 -1.47 -2.28
N TYR A 140 14.80 -0.96 -3.13
CA TYR A 140 15.14 -0.46 -4.46
C TYR A 140 16.07 0.76 -4.33
N GLU A 141 15.68 1.77 -3.56
CA GLU A 141 16.47 2.98 -3.32
C GLU A 141 17.89 2.66 -2.83
N ALA A 142 18.03 1.68 -1.92
CA ALA A 142 19.33 1.27 -1.39
C ALA A 142 20.22 0.55 -2.41
N ILE A 143 19.64 -0.21 -3.35
CA ILE A 143 20.40 -0.96 -4.37
C ILE A 143 20.85 -0.05 -5.50
N PHE A 144 19.97 0.87 -5.94
CA PHE A 144 20.21 1.72 -7.09
C PHE A 144 20.76 3.10 -6.72
N GLU A 145 20.96 3.38 -5.41
CA GLU A 145 21.40 4.67 -4.89
C GLU A 145 20.52 5.85 -5.38
N GLU A 146 19.23 5.57 -5.59
CA GLU A 146 18.24 6.50 -6.08
C GLU A 146 17.16 6.74 -5.03
N THR A 147 16.70 7.97 -4.87
CA THR A 147 15.59 8.33 -3.97
C THR A 147 14.35 8.66 -4.79
N LEU A 148 13.26 7.95 -4.55
CA LEU A 148 11.97 8.21 -5.18
C LEU A 148 11.26 9.38 -4.50
N SER A 149 10.63 10.24 -5.30
CA SER A 149 9.77 11.31 -4.79
C SER A 149 8.49 10.74 -4.15
N GLU A 150 7.86 11.53 -3.28
CA GLU A 150 6.56 11.16 -2.68
C GLU A 150 5.50 10.82 -3.75
N LYS A 151 5.56 11.48 -4.90
CA LYS A 151 4.64 11.21 -6.01
C LYS A 151 4.91 9.85 -6.64
N GLU A 152 6.17 9.52 -6.94
CA GLU A 152 6.56 8.22 -7.48
C GLU A 152 6.18 7.08 -6.51
N ILE A 153 6.43 7.28 -5.22
CA ILE A 153 6.01 6.33 -4.18
C ILE A 153 4.49 6.17 -4.18
N TYR A 154 3.73 7.27 -4.21
CA TYR A 154 2.27 7.22 -4.25
C TYR A 154 1.74 6.48 -5.48
N ASP A 155 2.35 6.69 -6.65
CA ASP A 155 1.97 6.02 -7.89
C ASP A 155 2.27 4.50 -7.88
N ILE A 156 3.19 4.05 -7.01
CA ILE A 156 3.50 2.63 -6.79
C ILE A 156 2.52 1.95 -5.81
N ILE A 157 2.05 2.68 -4.78
CA ILE A 157 1.26 2.10 -3.70
C ILE A 157 -0.26 2.13 -3.95
N LYS A 158 -0.75 2.97 -4.87
CA LYS A 158 -2.16 3.02 -5.25
C LYS A 158 -2.48 1.93 -6.28
#